data_8d0163f76930da8fd8ee3cee41f2d810
#
_entry.id   8d0163f76930da8fd8ee3cee41f2d810
#
_cell.length_a   1.000
_cell.length_b   1.000
_cell.length_c   1.000
_cell.angle_alpha   90.00
_cell.angle_beta   90.00
_cell.angle_gamma   90.00
#
_symmetry.space_group_name_H-M   'P 1'
#
loop_
_entity.id
_entity.type
_entity.pdbx_description
1 polymer ?
#
loop_
_entity_poly.entity_id
_entity_poly.type
_entity_poly.pdbx_seq_one_letter_code
_entity_poly.pdbx_strand_id
1 'polypeptide(L)'
;MKTVVMNILKSIKNVVRVMAFLLLVAILLETWNMWLHKKSYDGSLMMETFYAQPENSIDMLIVGSSHTFVDMNTGVLWDEFGIPSFVIGGSLQPFWNSYYYIREALKTQTPNLIVLEALSCNIDDDFSEHGTIINNVSGMHMNMNKLESIRASVSDTDGIIDYSLLFEEYHNRYSELTITDVASDLGDSIRTDNWKGFYDYLRIDPMTEPRFETDVEPIPMTNKMEYYYRQIIEYCQDVGIPLLIVVSPDAGYNDLSRAHYLYAEQIAEEYGVDFIDFNEYYDEMGIDFEKDFGDIGHLNYSGNRKFTSFLGDYIEDNFDLVDRRGDETGLYDSWEENYRYLETRVDNYVLHKTFDLDDYISHLTSLSDDYEIIIAVADISMMADSLITYLNAYGIQCVRPFDDQRYLIQGGNTTVLEADDNGLYYDKVAGNHYLALTTEGCYYDGCNLMECIHQGVFIVVYDNYNQMVADNVCIYYEEVWKIDD
;
A
#
# COMPACT_ATOMS: atom_id res chain seq x y z
N MET A 1 64.96 -2.23 -18.37
CA MET A 1 63.63 -1.85 -18.90
C MET A 1 62.63 -2.98 -18.80
N LYS A 2 62.83 -4.22 -19.32
CA LYS A 2 61.88 -5.34 -19.25
C LYS A 2 61.51 -5.74 -17.82
N THR A 3 62.46 -5.79 -16.86
CA THR A 3 62.21 -6.17 -15.46
C THR A 3 61.35 -5.14 -14.73
N VAL A 4 61.54 -3.85 -14.99
CA VAL A 4 60.73 -2.76 -14.39
C VAL A 4 59.29 -2.83 -14.91
N VAL A 5 59.10 -3.03 -16.21
CA VAL A 5 57.79 -3.20 -16.84
C VAL A 5 57.06 -4.44 -16.26
N MET A 6 57.78 -5.54 -16.09
CA MET A 6 57.22 -6.78 -15.51
C MET A 6 56.80 -6.58 -14.05
N ASN A 7 57.56 -5.84 -13.25
CA ASN A 7 57.20 -5.54 -11.85
C ASN A 7 55.99 -4.59 -11.78
N ILE A 8 55.88 -3.58 -12.65
CA ILE A 8 54.72 -2.70 -12.75
C ILE A 8 53.47 -3.52 -13.12
N LEU A 9 53.53 -4.36 -14.14
CA LEU A 9 52.41 -5.23 -14.55
C LEU A 9 51.99 -6.19 -13.44
N LYS A 10 52.93 -6.74 -12.68
CA LYS A 10 52.63 -7.60 -11.52
C LYS A 10 51.97 -6.83 -10.39
N SER A 11 52.40 -5.59 -10.12
CA SER A 11 51.74 -4.71 -9.14
C SER A 11 50.33 -4.34 -9.56
N ILE A 12 50.11 -3.96 -10.82
CA ILE A 12 48.75 -3.66 -11.35
C ILE A 12 47.86 -4.88 -11.23
N LYS A 13 48.37 -6.08 -11.62
CA LYS A 13 47.57 -7.32 -11.47
C LYS A 13 47.19 -7.64 -10.01
N ASN A 14 48.05 -7.35 -9.05
CA ASN A 14 47.74 -7.53 -7.64
C ASN A 14 46.74 -6.48 -7.17
N VAL A 15 46.84 -5.23 -7.56
CA VAL A 15 45.85 -4.19 -7.26
C VAL A 15 44.50 -4.56 -7.83
N VAL A 16 44.42 -5.00 -9.09
CA VAL A 16 43.17 -5.47 -9.71
C VAL A 16 42.55 -6.65 -8.93
N ARG A 17 43.36 -7.61 -8.47
CA ARG A 17 42.87 -8.74 -7.66
C ARG A 17 42.31 -8.31 -6.31
N VAL A 18 43.01 -7.37 -5.65
CA VAL A 18 42.52 -6.81 -4.37
C VAL A 18 41.23 -6.06 -4.59
N MET A 19 41.14 -5.23 -5.65
CA MET A 19 39.90 -4.52 -5.96
C MET A 19 38.74 -5.50 -6.28
N ALA A 20 38.99 -6.55 -7.07
CA ALA A 20 38.00 -7.56 -7.38
C ALA A 20 37.53 -8.34 -6.13
N PHE A 21 38.46 -8.63 -5.22
CA PHE A 21 38.12 -9.25 -3.94
C PHE A 21 37.25 -8.34 -3.05
N LEU A 22 37.65 -7.06 -2.93
CA LEU A 22 36.87 -6.08 -2.16
C LEU A 22 35.47 -5.86 -2.77
N LEU A 23 35.37 -5.83 -4.08
CA LEU A 23 34.08 -5.74 -4.77
C LEU A 23 33.21 -6.98 -4.51
N LEU A 24 33.79 -8.18 -4.56
CA LEU A 24 33.08 -9.40 -4.24
C LEU A 24 32.58 -9.40 -2.78
N VAL A 25 33.43 -8.98 -1.85
CA VAL A 25 33.03 -8.85 -0.42
C VAL A 25 31.90 -7.83 -0.27
N ALA A 26 31.98 -6.70 -0.94
CA ALA A 26 30.91 -5.68 -0.91
C ALA A 26 29.59 -6.24 -1.46
N ILE A 27 29.62 -6.95 -2.59
CA ILE A 27 28.42 -7.60 -3.16
C ILE A 27 27.83 -8.63 -2.17
N LEU A 28 28.67 -9.45 -1.57
CA LEU A 28 28.22 -10.47 -0.61
C LEU A 28 27.62 -9.84 0.65
N LEU A 29 28.21 -8.76 1.16
CA LEU A 29 27.68 -8.02 2.30
C LEU A 29 26.34 -7.35 1.97
N GLU A 30 26.20 -6.76 0.79
CA GLU A 30 24.97 -6.14 0.34
C GLU A 30 23.86 -7.19 0.16
N THR A 31 24.16 -8.32 -0.50
CA THR A 31 23.21 -9.44 -0.63
C THR A 31 22.77 -9.96 0.73
N TRP A 32 23.72 -10.13 1.66
CA TRP A 32 23.43 -10.57 3.02
C TRP A 32 22.57 -9.54 3.77
N ASN A 33 22.89 -8.27 3.63
CA ASN A 33 22.13 -7.18 4.24
C ASN A 33 20.69 -7.15 3.72
N MET A 34 20.46 -7.32 2.42
CA MET A 34 19.13 -7.41 1.82
C MET A 34 18.29 -8.54 2.43
N TRP A 35 18.86 -9.72 2.63
CA TRP A 35 18.13 -10.86 3.22
C TRP A 35 17.79 -10.66 4.70
N LEU A 36 18.66 -10.01 5.44
CA LEU A 36 18.43 -9.71 6.85
C LEU A 36 17.47 -8.55 7.07
N HIS A 37 17.33 -7.67 6.09
CA HIS A 37 16.51 -6.49 6.21
C HIS A 37 15.03 -6.84 6.39
N LYS A 38 14.38 -6.21 7.37
CA LYS A 38 12.93 -6.33 7.52
C LYS A 38 12.26 -5.47 6.45
N LYS A 39 11.46 -6.09 5.61
CA LYS A 39 10.66 -5.36 4.62
C LYS A 39 9.48 -4.70 5.30
N SER A 40 9.37 -3.38 5.15
CA SER A 40 8.25 -2.57 5.63
C SER A 40 7.72 -1.70 4.50
N TYR A 41 6.41 -1.39 4.51
CA TYR A 41 5.83 -0.57 3.43
C TYR A 41 6.28 0.87 3.45
N ASP A 42 6.66 1.41 4.58
CA ASP A 42 7.14 2.78 4.77
C ASP A 42 8.66 2.89 4.66
N GLY A 43 9.30 2.00 3.92
CA GLY A 43 10.75 1.97 3.82
C GLY A 43 11.28 1.08 2.71
N SER A 44 11.78 -0.10 3.08
CA SER A 44 12.49 -0.98 2.15
C SER A 44 11.61 -1.53 1.03
N LEU A 45 10.39 -1.99 1.35
CA LEU A 45 9.47 -2.54 0.35
C LEU A 45 9.02 -1.45 -0.64
N MET A 46 8.68 -0.26 -0.15
CA MET A 46 8.27 0.86 -1.00
C MET A 46 9.34 1.19 -2.04
N MET A 47 10.59 1.33 -1.62
CA MET A 47 11.68 1.64 -2.55
C MET A 47 12.02 0.47 -3.47
N GLU A 48 11.92 -0.77 -3.01
CA GLU A 48 12.09 -1.96 -3.84
C GLU A 48 11.07 -1.97 -4.99
N THR A 49 9.80 -1.71 -4.66
CA THR A 49 8.73 -1.62 -5.67
C THR A 49 8.89 -0.40 -6.58
N PHE A 50 9.40 0.72 -6.05
CA PHE A 50 9.73 1.88 -6.87
C PHE A 50 10.82 1.56 -7.91
N TYR A 51 11.90 0.91 -7.50
CA TYR A 51 12.97 0.51 -8.42
C TYR A 51 12.55 -0.55 -9.44
N ALA A 52 11.49 -1.31 -9.16
CA ALA A 52 10.91 -2.25 -10.10
C ALA A 52 10.04 -1.59 -11.18
N GLN A 53 9.64 -0.31 -11.01
CA GLN A 53 8.85 0.39 -12.01
C GLN A 53 9.67 0.61 -13.29
N PRO A 54 9.05 0.50 -14.48
CA PRO A 54 9.68 0.87 -15.74
C PRO A 54 10.18 2.33 -15.73
N GLU A 55 11.27 2.61 -16.42
CA GLU A 55 11.78 3.99 -16.55
C GLU A 55 10.71 4.90 -17.20
N ASN A 56 10.51 6.09 -16.64
CA ASN A 56 9.56 7.10 -17.13
C ASN A 56 8.11 6.61 -17.23
N SER A 57 7.69 5.76 -16.31
CA SER A 57 6.32 5.26 -16.22
C SER A 57 5.48 5.97 -15.15
N ILE A 58 6.05 6.86 -14.37
CA ILE A 58 5.37 7.59 -13.29
C ILE A 58 5.15 9.03 -13.75
N ASP A 59 3.88 9.41 -13.95
CA ASP A 59 3.51 10.79 -14.32
C ASP A 59 3.36 11.69 -13.09
N MET A 60 3.00 11.14 -11.93
CA MET A 60 2.91 11.89 -10.68
C MET A 60 3.69 11.18 -9.56
N LEU A 61 4.64 11.90 -8.96
CA LEU A 61 5.40 11.42 -7.81
C LEU A 61 4.89 12.10 -6.54
N ILE A 62 4.45 11.32 -5.56
CA ILE A 62 3.95 11.79 -4.27
C ILE A 62 5.02 11.53 -3.22
N VAL A 63 5.43 12.55 -2.47
CA VAL A 63 6.53 12.42 -1.49
C VAL A 63 6.16 13.09 -0.17
N GLY A 64 6.40 12.43 0.95
CA GLY A 64 6.12 13.01 2.27
C GLY A 64 6.09 11.99 3.40
N SER A 65 5.30 12.28 4.41
CA SER A 65 5.13 11.48 5.62
C SER A 65 4.19 10.27 5.42
N SER A 66 3.73 9.68 6.52
CA SER A 66 2.71 8.62 6.50
C SER A 66 1.40 9.08 5.84
N HIS A 67 1.08 10.36 5.89
CA HIS A 67 -0.09 10.92 5.20
C HIS A 67 -0.06 10.70 3.69
N THR A 68 1.11 10.55 3.07
CA THR A 68 1.18 10.23 1.65
C THR A 68 0.79 8.80 1.34
N PHE A 69 1.35 7.84 2.07
CA PHE A 69 1.12 6.43 1.75
C PHE A 69 -0.16 5.85 2.38
N VAL A 70 -0.81 6.56 3.30
CA VAL A 70 -2.10 6.18 3.89
C VAL A 70 -3.26 6.95 3.27
N ASP A 71 -3.09 8.27 3.03
CA ASP A 71 -4.22 9.13 2.67
C ASP A 71 -4.35 9.37 1.16
N MET A 72 -3.26 9.20 0.36
CA MET A 72 -3.29 9.44 -1.08
C MET A 72 -3.32 8.13 -1.87
N ASN A 73 -4.51 7.74 -2.30
CA ASN A 73 -4.78 6.45 -2.93
C ASN A 73 -4.40 6.43 -4.41
N THR A 74 -3.30 5.77 -4.75
CA THR A 74 -2.81 5.65 -6.13
C THR A 74 -3.78 4.88 -7.04
N GLY A 75 -4.63 4.00 -6.49
CA GLY A 75 -5.67 3.30 -7.21
C GLY A 75 -6.77 4.24 -7.67
N VAL A 76 -7.21 5.17 -6.82
CA VAL A 76 -8.22 6.21 -7.17
C VAL A 76 -7.68 7.15 -8.24
N LEU A 77 -6.42 7.59 -8.12
CA LEU A 77 -5.79 8.44 -9.14
C LEU A 77 -5.72 7.76 -10.51
N TRP A 78 -5.54 6.46 -10.52
CA TRP A 78 -5.58 5.68 -11.76
C TRP A 78 -7.02 5.50 -12.28
N ASP A 79 -7.93 5.02 -11.44
CA ASP A 79 -9.30 4.67 -11.86
C ASP A 79 -10.09 5.89 -12.33
N GLU A 80 -10.06 6.98 -11.56
CA GLU A 80 -10.87 8.18 -11.86
C GLU A 80 -10.21 9.10 -12.90
N PHE A 81 -8.87 9.26 -12.85
CA PHE A 81 -8.15 10.27 -13.63
C PHE A 81 -7.14 9.71 -14.64
N GLY A 82 -6.86 8.40 -14.60
CA GLY A 82 -5.86 7.78 -15.47
C GLY A 82 -4.43 8.23 -15.20
N ILE A 83 -4.14 8.68 -13.96
CA ILE A 83 -2.83 9.20 -13.57
C ILE A 83 -1.97 8.07 -12.98
N PRO A 84 -0.89 7.64 -13.67
CA PRO A 84 0.06 6.70 -13.09
C PRO A 84 0.91 7.41 -12.03
N SER A 85 0.50 7.24 -10.78
CA SER A 85 1.13 7.85 -9.61
C SER A 85 1.93 6.83 -8.79
N PHE A 86 2.91 7.30 -8.04
CA PHE A 86 3.68 6.51 -7.10
C PHE A 86 3.98 7.30 -5.83
N VAL A 87 3.82 6.66 -4.67
CA VAL A 87 4.12 7.27 -3.37
C VAL A 87 5.49 6.84 -2.88
N ILE A 88 6.33 7.80 -2.53
CA ILE A 88 7.56 7.60 -1.76
C ILE A 88 7.42 8.34 -0.44
N GLY A 89 6.99 7.65 0.59
CA GLY A 89 6.76 8.22 1.91
C GLY A 89 7.32 7.35 3.02
N GLY A 90 7.50 7.93 4.18
CA GLY A 90 7.93 7.21 5.37
C GLY A 90 7.34 7.82 6.63
N SER A 91 7.19 7.01 7.68
CA SER A 91 6.66 7.49 8.96
C SER A 91 7.46 8.68 9.47
N LEU A 92 6.76 9.82 9.72
CA LEU A 92 7.37 11.09 10.15
C LEU A 92 8.56 11.52 9.26
N GLN A 93 8.45 11.32 7.94
CA GLN A 93 9.52 11.62 6.98
C GLN A 93 9.82 13.12 6.94
N PRO A 94 11.01 13.58 7.36
CA PRO A 94 11.34 14.99 7.32
C PRO A 94 11.75 15.45 5.92
N PHE A 95 11.69 16.77 5.65
CA PHE A 95 11.98 17.32 4.33
C PHE A 95 13.37 16.99 3.80
N TRP A 96 14.39 16.75 4.64
CA TRP A 96 15.69 16.31 4.12
C TRP A 96 15.65 14.92 3.51
N ASN A 97 14.84 13.98 4.06
CA ASN A 97 14.66 12.68 3.44
C ASN A 97 13.85 12.81 2.14
N SER A 98 12.75 13.60 2.15
CA SER A 98 11.94 13.88 0.96
C SER A 98 12.78 14.48 -0.18
N TYR A 99 13.68 15.43 0.12
CA TYR A 99 14.60 16.01 -0.84
C TYR A 99 15.48 14.97 -1.53
N TYR A 100 16.07 14.05 -0.76
CA TYR A 100 16.93 13.02 -1.32
C TYR A 100 16.15 11.92 -2.03
N TYR A 101 14.92 11.62 -1.63
CA TYR A 101 14.03 10.71 -2.33
C TYR A 101 13.59 11.27 -3.69
N ILE A 102 13.24 12.54 -3.78
CA ILE A 102 12.96 13.21 -5.06
C ILE A 102 14.18 13.09 -5.99
N ARG A 103 15.37 13.42 -5.50
CA ARG A 103 16.61 13.28 -6.28
C ARG A 103 16.91 11.85 -6.69
N GLU A 104 16.56 10.88 -5.86
CA GLU A 104 16.72 9.46 -6.18
C GLU A 104 15.73 9.04 -7.27
N ALA A 105 14.47 9.42 -7.13
CA ALA A 105 13.43 9.09 -8.09
C ALA A 105 13.70 9.67 -9.49
N LEU A 106 14.19 10.89 -9.56
CA LEU A 106 14.50 11.56 -10.84
C LEU A 106 15.72 10.98 -11.58
N LYS A 107 16.37 9.94 -11.07
CA LYS A 107 17.38 9.19 -11.82
C LYS A 107 16.77 8.27 -12.88
N THR A 108 15.56 7.80 -12.66
CA THR A 108 14.88 6.82 -13.51
C THR A 108 13.49 7.28 -13.97
N GLN A 109 12.92 8.29 -13.32
CA GLN A 109 11.60 8.81 -13.62
C GLN A 109 11.64 10.30 -14.00
N THR A 110 10.72 10.72 -14.85
CA THR A 110 10.52 12.12 -15.24
C THR A 110 9.04 12.49 -15.08
N PRO A 111 8.57 12.63 -13.82
CA PRO A 111 7.16 12.92 -13.56
C PRO A 111 6.77 14.30 -14.12
N ASN A 112 5.51 14.45 -14.49
CA ASN A 112 4.92 15.71 -14.92
C ASN A 112 4.47 16.58 -13.73
N LEU A 113 4.34 15.98 -12.55
CA LEU A 113 4.00 16.65 -11.30
C LEU A 113 4.68 15.94 -10.11
N ILE A 114 5.19 16.72 -9.17
CA ILE A 114 5.57 16.25 -7.84
C ILE A 114 4.57 16.82 -6.84
N VAL A 115 4.00 15.95 -5.98
CA VAL A 115 3.17 16.36 -4.84
C VAL A 115 3.99 16.16 -3.57
N LEU A 116 4.20 17.23 -2.81
CA LEU A 116 4.88 17.22 -1.52
C LEU A 116 3.87 17.37 -0.40
N GLU A 117 3.79 16.40 0.48
CA GLU A 117 2.97 16.49 1.68
C GLU A 117 3.74 17.21 2.79
N ALA A 118 3.08 18.10 3.52
CA ALA A 118 3.71 19.12 4.35
C ALA A 118 3.68 18.85 5.87
N LEU A 119 3.31 17.65 6.36
CA LEU A 119 3.32 17.33 7.81
C LEU A 119 4.63 17.70 8.49
N SER A 120 5.74 17.55 7.76
CA SER A 120 7.08 17.86 8.27
C SER A 120 7.27 19.28 8.76
N CYS A 121 6.38 20.22 8.38
CA CYS A 121 6.37 21.58 8.93
C CYS A 121 6.18 21.60 10.45
N ASN A 122 5.51 20.58 11.00
CA ASN A 122 5.22 20.45 12.44
C ASN A 122 6.33 19.72 13.23
N ILE A 123 7.42 19.32 12.58
CA ILE A 123 8.54 18.65 13.26
C ILE A 123 9.51 19.70 13.81
N ASP A 124 9.62 19.76 15.14
CA ASP A 124 10.47 20.73 15.83
C ASP A 124 11.94 20.27 16.00
N ASP A 125 12.24 19.02 15.69
CA ASP A 125 13.56 18.43 15.84
C ASP A 125 14.41 18.55 14.58
N ASP A 126 15.67 18.93 14.74
CA ASP A 126 16.66 18.98 13.66
C ASP A 126 17.24 17.62 13.27
N PHE A 127 16.95 16.57 14.02
CA PHE A 127 17.43 15.20 13.80
C PHE A 127 16.31 14.20 14.06
N SER A 128 16.35 13.09 13.35
CA SER A 128 15.35 12.04 13.49
C SER A 128 15.70 11.06 14.60
N GLU A 129 14.68 10.45 15.19
CA GLU A 129 14.85 9.32 16.11
C GLU A 129 15.31 8.07 15.36
N HIS A 130 15.90 7.11 16.09
CA HIS A 130 16.49 5.89 15.52
C HIS A 130 15.55 5.12 14.59
N GLY A 131 14.32 4.83 15.03
CA GLY A 131 13.33 4.11 14.21
C GLY A 131 12.95 4.87 12.95
N THR A 132 12.74 6.18 13.07
CA THR A 132 12.44 7.07 11.95
C THR A 132 13.56 7.11 10.93
N ILE A 133 14.84 7.15 11.38
CA ILE A 133 15.99 7.10 10.46
C ILE A 133 15.97 5.79 9.67
N ILE A 134 15.78 4.64 10.35
CA ILE A 134 15.77 3.34 9.71
C ILE A 134 14.68 3.31 8.62
N ASN A 135 13.44 3.65 8.95
CA ASN A 135 12.34 3.64 8.00
C ASN A 135 12.62 4.54 6.79
N ASN A 136 13.16 5.74 7.04
CA ASN A 136 13.35 6.75 5.99
C ASN A 136 14.65 6.60 5.17
N VAL A 137 15.55 5.67 5.51
CA VAL A 137 16.80 5.47 4.73
C VAL A 137 17.01 4.04 4.25
N SER A 138 16.30 3.08 4.82
CA SER A 138 16.54 1.64 4.59
C SER A 138 16.33 1.23 3.15
N GLY A 139 15.29 1.72 2.50
CA GLY A 139 14.92 1.30 1.15
C GLY A 139 15.77 1.90 0.03
N MET A 140 16.48 3.00 0.27
CA MET A 140 17.29 3.63 -0.77
C MET A 140 18.54 2.81 -1.08
N HIS A 141 18.84 2.59 -2.35
CA HIS A 141 20.10 1.96 -2.79
C HIS A 141 21.31 2.74 -2.31
N MET A 142 22.41 2.02 -2.00
CA MET A 142 23.66 2.65 -1.54
C MET A 142 24.25 3.57 -2.62
N ASN A 143 24.14 4.86 -2.39
CA ASN A 143 24.65 5.91 -3.26
C ASN A 143 24.80 7.24 -2.49
N MET A 144 25.17 8.34 -3.17
CA MET A 144 25.36 9.64 -2.50
C MET A 144 24.07 10.21 -1.92
N ASN A 145 22.89 9.98 -2.51
CA ASN A 145 21.63 10.46 -1.95
C ASN A 145 21.35 9.77 -0.61
N LYS A 146 21.54 8.44 -0.50
CA LYS A 146 21.42 7.71 0.76
C LYS A 146 22.37 8.23 1.84
N LEU A 147 23.63 8.40 1.50
CA LEU A 147 24.67 8.86 2.45
C LEU A 147 24.37 10.27 2.97
N GLU A 148 23.97 11.19 2.09
CA GLU A 148 23.63 12.56 2.49
C GLU A 148 22.29 12.61 3.25
N SER A 149 21.31 11.77 2.89
CA SER A 149 20.05 11.60 3.64
C SER A 149 20.32 11.14 5.07
N ILE A 150 21.15 10.10 5.25
CA ILE A 150 21.58 9.64 6.59
C ILE A 150 22.29 10.74 7.33
N ARG A 151 23.25 11.42 6.67
CA ARG A 151 24.01 12.51 7.30
C ARG A 151 23.09 13.64 7.77
N ALA A 152 22.06 13.96 7.02
CA ALA A 152 21.08 14.94 7.42
C ALA A 152 20.22 14.45 8.60
N SER A 153 20.00 13.16 8.75
CA SER A 153 19.13 12.59 9.79
C SER A 153 19.81 12.43 11.14
N VAL A 154 21.15 12.28 11.20
CA VAL A 154 21.89 12.00 12.44
C VAL A 154 22.51 13.25 13.06
N SER A 155 22.60 13.27 14.39
CA SER A 155 23.24 14.38 15.12
C SER A 155 24.76 14.31 15.15
N ASP A 156 25.34 13.13 14.95
CA ASP A 156 26.78 12.91 14.91
C ASP A 156 27.19 12.05 13.68
N THR A 157 28.48 12.06 13.35
CA THR A 157 28.99 11.39 12.16
C THR A 157 29.25 9.90 12.36
N ASP A 158 29.26 9.39 13.59
CA ASP A 158 29.55 7.98 13.86
C ASP A 158 28.39 7.10 13.43
N GLY A 159 27.15 7.58 13.54
CA GLY A 159 25.94 6.88 13.08
C GLY A 159 25.84 6.69 11.57
N ILE A 160 26.63 7.40 10.73
CA ILE A 160 26.52 7.29 9.28
C ILE A 160 26.80 5.85 8.79
N ILE A 161 27.80 5.18 9.36
CA ILE A 161 28.16 3.81 8.96
C ILE A 161 27.08 2.84 9.41
N ASP A 162 26.55 2.99 10.61
CA ASP A 162 25.57 2.09 11.21
C ASP A 162 24.25 2.12 10.40
N TYR A 163 23.74 3.30 10.07
CA TYR A 163 22.55 3.47 9.24
C TYR A 163 22.79 3.18 7.77
N SER A 164 24.02 3.28 7.27
CA SER A 164 24.33 2.92 5.88
C SER A 164 24.23 1.42 5.63
N LEU A 165 24.70 0.62 6.58
CA LEU A 165 24.72 -0.83 6.46
C LEU A 165 23.57 -1.53 7.20
N LEU A 166 22.97 -0.87 8.22
CA LEU A 166 21.94 -1.42 9.10
C LEU A 166 22.31 -2.78 9.70
N PHE A 167 23.62 -3.06 9.78
CA PHE A 167 24.12 -4.36 10.20
C PHE A 167 23.85 -4.61 11.69
N GLU A 168 24.00 -3.60 12.53
CA GLU A 168 23.72 -3.73 13.98
C GLU A 168 22.24 -4.00 14.23
N GLU A 169 21.34 -3.41 13.43
CA GLU A 169 19.91 -3.58 13.57
C GLU A 169 19.45 -5.00 13.23
N TYR A 170 19.95 -5.53 12.09
CA TYR A 170 19.43 -6.77 11.55
C TYR A 170 20.36 -7.98 11.68
N HIS A 171 21.58 -7.85 12.21
CA HIS A 171 22.56 -8.95 12.24
C HIS A 171 22.08 -10.20 12.99
N ASN A 172 21.23 -10.05 14.00
CA ASN A 172 20.67 -11.16 14.79
C ASN A 172 19.48 -11.85 14.09
N ARG A 173 18.91 -11.22 13.06
CA ARG A 173 17.71 -11.71 12.39
C ARG A 173 17.94 -13.01 11.59
N TYR A 174 19.20 -13.43 11.39
CA TYR A 174 19.51 -14.70 10.74
C TYR A 174 18.85 -15.91 11.42
N SER A 175 18.53 -15.84 12.69
CA SER A 175 17.83 -16.90 13.43
C SER A 175 16.31 -16.87 13.26
N GLU A 176 15.77 -15.81 12.70
CA GLU A 176 14.35 -15.56 12.47
C GLU A 176 13.98 -15.66 10.99
N LEU A 177 14.99 -15.78 10.11
CA LEU A 177 14.75 -15.89 8.66
C LEU A 177 13.93 -17.13 8.35
N THR A 178 12.83 -16.90 7.65
CA THR A 178 11.97 -17.93 7.10
C THR A 178 12.31 -18.21 5.63
N ILE A 179 11.82 -19.30 5.09
CA ILE A 179 11.90 -19.56 3.64
C ILE A 179 11.19 -18.45 2.86
N THR A 180 10.14 -17.90 3.45
CA THR A 180 9.37 -16.80 2.86
C THR A 180 10.19 -15.52 2.73
N ASP A 181 11.02 -15.18 3.73
CA ASP A 181 11.92 -14.02 3.65
C ASP A 181 12.91 -14.14 2.48
N VAL A 182 13.43 -15.35 2.24
CA VAL A 182 14.38 -15.62 1.15
C VAL A 182 13.66 -15.77 -0.19
N ALA A 183 12.48 -16.35 -0.23
CA ALA A 183 11.70 -16.55 -1.43
C ALA A 183 11.10 -15.23 -1.96
N SER A 184 10.74 -14.31 -1.08
CA SER A 184 10.28 -12.96 -1.46
C SER A 184 11.35 -12.20 -2.25
N ASP A 185 12.64 -12.39 -1.91
CA ASP A 185 13.76 -11.81 -2.67
C ASP A 185 14.05 -12.55 -4.00
N LEU A 186 13.55 -13.78 -4.15
CA LEU A 186 13.73 -14.59 -5.36
C LEU A 186 12.58 -14.48 -6.37
N GLY A 187 11.56 -13.66 -6.09
CA GLY A 187 10.68 -13.15 -7.12
C GLY A 187 9.28 -13.72 -7.25
N ASP A 188 8.64 -14.27 -6.18
CA ASP A 188 7.32 -14.89 -6.41
C ASP A 188 6.18 -14.53 -5.44
N SER A 189 6.38 -13.76 -4.39
CA SER A 189 5.30 -13.58 -3.39
C SER A 189 4.77 -12.16 -3.23
N ILE A 190 5.43 -11.16 -3.78
CA ILE A 190 4.92 -9.79 -3.85
C ILE A 190 5.05 -9.36 -5.31
N ARG A 191 3.93 -9.05 -5.96
CA ARG A 191 3.95 -8.35 -7.25
C ARG A 191 4.47 -6.94 -7.01
N THR A 192 5.78 -6.81 -6.87
CA THR A 192 6.46 -5.55 -6.52
C THR A 192 6.24 -4.48 -7.57
N ASP A 193 6.03 -4.88 -8.81
CA ASP A 193 5.72 -3.99 -9.94
C ASP A 193 4.31 -3.37 -9.85
N ASN A 194 3.35 -4.04 -9.20
CA ASN A 194 1.96 -3.59 -9.11
C ASN A 194 1.71 -2.70 -7.89
N TRP A 195 2.49 -2.81 -6.83
CA TRP A 195 2.31 -1.95 -5.67
C TRP A 195 2.91 -0.56 -5.91
N LYS A 196 2.11 0.48 -5.69
CA LYS A 196 2.48 1.87 -6.02
C LYS A 196 2.76 2.73 -4.79
N GLY A 197 3.12 2.09 -3.68
CA GLY A 197 3.49 2.76 -2.43
C GLY A 197 2.32 3.20 -1.56
N PHE A 198 1.08 2.94 -1.96
CA PHE A 198 -0.10 3.22 -1.15
C PHE A 198 -0.42 2.05 -0.22
N TYR A 199 -0.78 2.33 1.03
CA TYR A 199 -1.17 1.37 2.04
C TYR A 199 -2.65 1.50 2.38
N ASP A 200 -3.41 0.41 2.19
CA ASP A 200 -4.84 0.32 2.48
C ASP A 200 -5.13 0.26 3.98
N TYR A 201 -5.38 1.40 4.60
CA TYR A 201 -5.72 1.46 6.02
C TYR A 201 -7.23 1.24 6.21
N LEU A 202 -7.61 0.00 6.57
CA LEU A 202 -9.01 -0.45 6.59
C LEU A 202 -9.70 -0.28 7.95
N ARG A 203 -8.95 0.04 9.01
CA ARG A 203 -9.50 0.25 10.36
C ARG A 203 -10.42 1.47 10.36
N ILE A 204 -11.53 1.38 11.09
CA ILE A 204 -12.38 2.52 11.40
C ILE A 204 -12.19 2.88 12.88
N ASP A 205 -11.82 4.13 13.16
CA ASP A 205 -11.72 4.71 14.48
C ASP A 205 -12.50 6.03 14.48
N PRO A 206 -13.68 6.11 15.15
CA PRO A 206 -14.50 7.31 15.14
C PRO A 206 -13.76 8.49 15.75
N MET A 207 -13.68 9.59 15.02
CA MET A 207 -13.02 10.83 15.41
C MET A 207 -14.05 11.94 15.64
N THR A 208 -13.55 13.07 16.12
CA THR A 208 -14.34 14.30 16.24
C THR A 208 -13.71 15.35 15.32
N GLU A 209 -14.56 16.05 14.58
CA GLU A 209 -14.12 17.15 13.75
C GLU A 209 -13.27 18.16 14.53
N PRO A 210 -12.05 18.48 14.07
CA PRO A 210 -11.17 19.42 14.76
C PRO A 210 -11.74 20.84 14.72
N ARG A 211 -11.40 21.61 15.74
CA ARG A 211 -11.73 23.04 15.80
C ARG A 211 -10.47 23.84 15.86
N PHE A 212 -10.33 24.79 14.99
CA PHE A 212 -9.18 25.67 14.89
C PHE A 212 -9.60 27.11 14.60
N GLU A 213 -8.78 28.05 15.00
CA GLU A 213 -8.97 29.46 14.72
C GLU A 213 -8.49 29.80 13.30
N THR A 214 -9.23 30.62 12.58
CA THR A 214 -8.83 31.03 11.22
C THR A 214 -7.77 32.14 11.21
N ASP A 215 -7.62 32.89 12.31
CA ASP A 215 -6.73 34.03 12.43
C ASP A 215 -5.59 33.72 13.42
N VAL A 216 -4.74 32.75 13.04
CA VAL A 216 -3.52 32.43 13.80
C VAL A 216 -2.29 33.04 13.14
N GLU A 217 -1.32 33.47 13.96
CA GLU A 217 -0.05 34.00 13.45
C GLU A 217 0.86 32.86 12.97
N PRO A 218 1.49 32.95 11.79
CA PRO A 218 2.42 31.95 11.31
C PRO A 218 3.60 31.70 12.25
N ILE A 219 3.93 30.45 12.50
CA ILE A 219 5.06 30.02 13.32
C ILE A 219 6.12 29.40 12.41
N PRO A 220 7.36 29.93 12.41
CA PRO A 220 8.45 29.36 11.63
C PRO A 220 8.75 27.90 12.02
N MET A 221 8.96 27.05 11.02
CA MET A 221 9.58 25.75 11.21
C MET A 221 11.06 25.87 11.62
N THR A 222 11.73 24.79 12.03
CA THR A 222 13.16 24.85 12.34
C THR A 222 13.97 25.32 11.13
N ASN A 223 15.13 25.97 11.39
CA ASN A 223 16.00 26.44 10.30
C ASN A 223 16.40 25.34 9.32
N LYS A 224 16.53 24.11 9.79
CA LYS A 224 16.90 22.98 8.96
C LYS A 224 15.72 22.49 8.12
N MET A 225 14.51 22.44 8.69
CA MET A 225 13.29 22.12 7.94
C MET A 225 13.05 23.15 6.84
N GLU A 226 13.12 24.44 7.18
CA GLU A 226 12.98 25.51 6.19
C GLU A 226 14.04 25.41 5.07
N TYR A 227 15.30 25.15 5.44
CA TYR A 227 16.35 24.96 4.45
C TYR A 227 16.02 23.87 3.44
N TYR A 228 15.61 22.67 3.89
CA TYR A 228 15.30 21.56 3.00
C TYR A 228 13.97 21.75 2.26
N TYR A 229 12.99 22.40 2.89
CA TYR A 229 11.75 22.78 2.20
C TYR A 229 12.03 23.70 1.00
N ARG A 230 12.81 24.76 1.18
CA ARG A 230 13.27 25.64 0.10
C ARG A 230 14.11 24.87 -0.93
N GLN A 231 14.98 23.96 -0.51
CA GLN A 231 15.77 23.14 -1.42
C GLN A 231 14.92 22.22 -2.30
N ILE A 232 13.80 21.70 -1.79
CA ILE A 232 12.86 20.91 -2.61
C ILE A 232 12.23 21.81 -3.67
N ILE A 233 11.73 22.96 -3.29
CA ILE A 233 11.10 23.92 -4.21
C ILE A 233 12.09 24.35 -5.30
N GLU A 234 13.28 24.82 -4.91
CA GLU A 234 14.33 25.24 -5.82
C GLU A 234 14.76 24.11 -6.77
N TYR A 235 14.90 22.90 -6.26
CA TYR A 235 15.30 21.76 -7.09
C TYR A 235 14.21 21.39 -8.11
N CYS A 236 12.94 21.38 -7.75
CA CYS A 236 11.86 21.14 -8.69
C CYS A 236 11.82 22.22 -9.79
N GLN A 237 12.02 23.50 -9.43
CA GLN A 237 12.11 24.60 -10.39
C GLN A 237 13.32 24.45 -11.30
N ASP A 238 14.50 24.08 -10.77
CA ASP A 238 15.74 23.90 -11.54
C ASP A 238 15.64 22.77 -12.57
N VAL A 239 14.93 21.68 -12.24
CA VAL A 239 14.69 20.57 -13.17
C VAL A 239 13.47 20.77 -14.05
N GLY A 240 12.66 21.82 -13.79
CA GLY A 240 11.49 22.19 -14.59
C GLY A 240 10.28 21.29 -14.39
N ILE A 241 10.13 20.67 -13.22
CA ILE A 241 8.98 19.85 -12.87
C ILE A 241 8.06 20.64 -11.94
N PRO A 242 6.76 20.80 -12.25
CA PRO A 242 5.78 21.41 -11.36
C PRO A 242 5.76 20.76 -9.99
N LEU A 243 5.56 21.57 -8.94
CA LEU A 243 5.42 21.14 -7.56
C LEU A 243 4.08 21.62 -7.02
N LEU A 244 3.30 20.73 -6.43
CA LEU A 244 2.13 21.01 -5.60
C LEU A 244 2.45 20.63 -4.16
N ILE A 245 2.21 21.54 -3.22
CA ILE A 245 2.39 21.27 -1.79
C ILE A 245 1.03 21.13 -1.15
N VAL A 246 0.83 20.07 -0.38
CA VAL A 246 -0.47 19.73 0.19
C VAL A 246 -0.36 19.39 1.68
N VAL A 247 -1.43 19.66 2.41
CA VAL A 247 -1.65 19.16 3.77
C VAL A 247 -2.85 18.23 3.73
N SER A 248 -2.65 16.96 4.07
CA SER A 248 -3.73 15.96 4.12
C SER A 248 -4.73 16.27 5.24
N PRO A 249 -5.99 15.81 5.11
CA PRO A 249 -6.98 15.89 6.18
C PRO A 249 -6.52 15.15 7.43
N ASP A 250 -6.63 15.79 8.60
CA ASP A 250 -6.12 15.30 9.89
C ASP A 250 -7.12 15.61 11.01
N ALA A 251 -7.67 14.58 11.70
CA ALA A 251 -8.57 14.80 12.83
C ALA A 251 -7.86 15.39 14.06
N GLY A 252 -6.52 15.35 14.11
CA GLY A 252 -5.68 16.01 15.10
C GLY A 252 -5.31 17.45 14.78
N TYR A 253 -5.78 17.99 13.65
CA TYR A 253 -5.49 19.35 13.22
C TYR A 253 -5.87 20.39 14.28
N ASN A 254 -5.00 21.39 14.50
CA ASN A 254 -5.19 22.38 15.55
C ASN A 254 -4.48 23.71 15.21
N ASP A 255 -4.63 24.73 16.08
CA ASP A 255 -4.08 26.05 15.85
C ASP A 255 -2.55 26.07 15.69
N LEU A 256 -1.83 25.18 16.38
CA LEU A 256 -0.38 25.08 16.28
C LEU A 256 0.05 24.50 14.93
N SER A 257 -0.56 23.41 14.50
CA SER A 257 -0.28 22.82 13.19
C SER A 257 -0.62 23.79 12.07
N ARG A 258 -1.78 24.45 12.16
CA ARG A 258 -2.19 25.53 11.22
C ARG A 258 -1.15 26.63 11.14
N ALA A 259 -0.63 27.11 12.27
CA ALA A 259 0.36 28.19 12.29
C ALA A 259 1.67 27.81 11.55
N HIS A 260 2.11 26.56 11.65
CA HIS A 260 3.26 26.06 10.88
C HIS A 260 2.94 25.94 9.38
N TYR A 261 1.75 25.46 9.03
CA TYR A 261 1.34 25.37 7.62
C TYR A 261 1.19 26.74 6.96
N LEU A 262 0.65 27.74 7.66
CA LEU A 262 0.61 29.13 7.16
C LEU A 262 2.02 29.68 6.90
N TYR A 263 3.01 29.34 7.70
CA TYR A 263 4.40 29.72 7.43
C TYR A 263 4.95 29.02 6.19
N ALA A 264 4.65 27.75 6.01
CA ALA A 264 5.05 27.00 4.82
C ALA A 264 4.36 27.54 3.54
N GLU A 265 3.09 27.88 3.63
CA GLU A 265 2.33 28.52 2.56
C GLU A 265 2.97 29.85 2.12
N GLN A 266 3.34 30.72 3.09
CA GLN A 266 4.04 31.98 2.77
C GLN A 266 5.34 31.76 2.00
N ILE A 267 6.11 30.70 2.36
CA ILE A 267 7.31 30.33 1.59
C ILE A 267 6.93 29.83 0.20
N ALA A 268 5.92 29.00 0.05
CA ALA A 268 5.46 28.52 -1.25
C ALA A 268 5.04 29.69 -2.15
N GLU A 269 4.30 30.67 -1.61
CA GLU A 269 3.93 31.92 -2.30
C GLU A 269 5.15 32.74 -2.77
N GLU A 270 6.22 32.82 -1.95
CA GLU A 270 7.47 33.50 -2.35
C GLU A 270 8.07 32.93 -3.64
N TYR A 271 7.90 31.63 -3.88
CA TYR A 271 8.39 30.90 -5.04
C TYR A 271 7.33 30.75 -6.16
N GLY A 272 6.08 31.13 -5.90
CA GLY A 272 4.95 30.93 -6.82
C GLY A 272 4.59 29.47 -7.01
N VAL A 273 4.64 28.69 -5.94
CA VAL A 273 4.26 27.28 -5.88
C VAL A 273 2.90 27.14 -5.22
N ASP A 274 2.04 26.30 -5.78
CA ASP A 274 0.71 26.06 -5.22
C ASP A 274 0.80 25.29 -3.89
N PHE A 275 0.06 25.76 -2.90
CA PHE A 275 -0.07 25.18 -1.57
C PHE A 275 -1.55 25.05 -1.21
N ILE A 276 -1.97 23.87 -0.72
CA ILE A 276 -3.35 23.63 -0.31
C ILE A 276 -3.38 22.91 1.03
N ASP A 277 -4.10 23.51 1.98
CA ASP A 277 -4.45 22.86 3.25
C ASP A 277 -5.86 22.24 3.12
N PHE A 278 -5.92 20.92 2.92
CA PHE A 278 -7.19 20.21 2.77
C PHE A 278 -8.00 20.11 4.08
N ASN A 279 -7.44 20.50 5.21
CA ASN A 279 -8.20 20.64 6.45
C ASN A 279 -9.22 21.78 6.42
N GLU A 280 -9.16 22.64 5.43
CA GLU A 280 -10.18 23.69 5.21
C GLU A 280 -11.37 23.21 4.35
N TYR A 281 -11.36 21.93 3.85
CA TYR A 281 -12.30 21.42 2.84
C TYR A 281 -13.02 20.13 3.27
N TYR A 282 -13.13 19.84 4.58
CA TYR A 282 -13.78 18.61 5.06
C TYR A 282 -15.21 18.43 4.53
N ASP A 283 -16.01 19.51 4.51
CA ASP A 283 -17.40 19.50 4.05
C ASP A 283 -17.48 19.22 2.54
N GLU A 284 -16.62 19.89 1.74
CA GLU A 284 -16.57 19.76 0.29
C GLU A 284 -16.14 18.36 -0.14
N MET A 285 -15.19 17.76 0.58
CA MET A 285 -14.78 16.37 0.39
C MET A 285 -15.82 15.36 0.89
N GLY A 286 -16.77 15.80 1.76
CA GLY A 286 -17.75 14.93 2.38
C GLY A 286 -17.17 13.97 3.40
N ILE A 287 -16.14 14.41 4.13
CA ILE A 287 -15.49 13.61 5.19
C ILE A 287 -16.45 13.40 6.37
N ASP A 288 -16.67 12.14 6.74
CA ASP A 288 -17.44 11.72 7.90
C ASP A 288 -16.47 11.28 9.02
N PHE A 289 -16.32 12.11 10.05
CA PHE A 289 -15.37 11.86 11.15
C PHE A 289 -15.69 10.60 11.95
N GLU A 290 -16.91 10.09 11.88
CA GLU A 290 -17.27 8.83 12.55
C GLU A 290 -16.87 7.59 11.74
N LYS A 291 -16.58 7.74 10.43
CA LYS A 291 -16.39 6.60 9.52
C LYS A 291 -15.11 6.62 8.68
N ASP A 292 -14.54 7.81 8.42
CA ASP A 292 -13.51 8.00 7.39
C ASP A 292 -12.08 8.07 7.94
N PHE A 293 -11.89 7.87 9.24
CA PHE A 293 -10.58 7.84 9.88
C PHE A 293 -10.22 6.45 10.41
N GLY A 294 -8.95 6.12 10.32
CA GLY A 294 -8.37 4.92 10.91
C GLY A 294 -7.66 5.17 12.24
N ASP A 295 -7.21 6.40 12.46
CA ASP A 295 -6.72 6.96 13.71
C ASP A 295 -6.76 8.50 13.63
N ILE A 296 -6.24 9.18 14.67
CA ILE A 296 -6.32 10.64 14.79
C ILE A 296 -5.63 11.39 13.64
N GLY A 297 -4.57 10.82 13.04
CA GLY A 297 -3.76 11.46 11.99
C GLY A 297 -4.03 10.92 10.58
N HIS A 298 -4.74 9.81 10.43
CA HIS A 298 -4.84 9.16 9.14
C HIS A 298 -6.27 8.82 8.74
N LEU A 299 -6.58 9.08 7.49
CA LEU A 299 -7.80 8.60 6.85
C LEU A 299 -7.76 7.07 6.72
N ASN A 300 -8.93 6.44 6.77
CA ASN A 300 -9.06 5.05 6.34
C ASN A 300 -9.39 4.97 4.84
N TYR A 301 -9.63 3.75 4.35
CA TYR A 301 -9.91 3.54 2.93
C TYR A 301 -11.12 4.34 2.41
N SER A 302 -12.18 4.51 3.20
CA SER A 302 -13.32 5.33 2.81
C SER A 302 -12.94 6.80 2.71
N GLY A 303 -12.23 7.32 3.73
CA GLY A 303 -11.81 8.71 3.79
C GLY A 303 -10.78 9.07 2.71
N ASN A 304 -9.79 8.19 2.51
CA ASN A 304 -8.75 8.46 1.51
C ASN A 304 -9.28 8.44 0.08
N ARG A 305 -10.29 7.65 -0.25
CA ARG A 305 -10.97 7.73 -1.56
C ARG A 305 -11.58 9.10 -1.79
N LYS A 306 -12.33 9.63 -0.81
CA LYS A 306 -12.95 10.96 -0.90
C LYS A 306 -11.91 12.06 -1.06
N PHE A 307 -10.89 12.03 -0.22
CA PHE A 307 -9.78 12.99 -0.28
C PHE A 307 -9.04 12.91 -1.61
N THR A 308 -8.67 11.70 -2.05
CA THR A 308 -7.90 11.53 -3.28
C THR A 308 -8.69 11.90 -4.52
N SER A 309 -10.02 11.62 -4.55
CA SER A 309 -10.90 12.07 -5.63
C SER A 309 -10.93 13.60 -5.70
N PHE A 310 -11.07 14.30 -4.56
CA PHE A 310 -11.05 15.76 -4.49
C PHE A 310 -9.69 16.35 -4.88
N LEU A 311 -8.58 15.73 -4.45
CA LEU A 311 -7.22 16.09 -4.87
C LEU A 311 -7.04 15.91 -6.39
N GLY A 312 -7.59 14.81 -6.94
CA GLY A 312 -7.53 14.52 -8.36
C GLY A 312 -8.27 15.55 -9.20
N ASP A 313 -9.47 15.95 -8.78
CA ASP A 313 -10.24 17.06 -9.42
C ASP A 313 -9.42 18.36 -9.43
N TYR A 314 -8.78 18.70 -8.30
CA TYR A 314 -7.92 19.89 -8.25
C TYR A 314 -6.73 19.78 -9.22
N ILE A 315 -6.11 18.60 -9.30
CA ILE A 315 -4.97 18.36 -10.19
C ILE A 315 -5.41 18.43 -11.65
N GLU A 316 -6.55 17.84 -12.02
CA GLU A 316 -7.09 17.91 -13.40
C GLU A 316 -7.37 19.35 -13.83
N ASP A 317 -7.89 20.19 -12.92
CA ASP A 317 -8.21 21.59 -13.21
C ASP A 317 -6.97 22.50 -13.34
N ASN A 318 -5.83 22.17 -12.69
CA ASN A 318 -4.70 23.07 -12.54
C ASN A 318 -3.39 22.59 -13.20
N PHE A 319 -3.27 21.28 -13.51
CA PHE A 319 -2.06 20.69 -14.08
C PHE A 319 -2.37 19.89 -15.35
N ASP A 320 -1.46 19.91 -16.31
CA ASP A 320 -1.61 19.21 -17.60
C ASP A 320 -1.07 17.77 -17.50
N LEU A 321 -1.84 16.88 -16.88
CA LEU A 321 -1.54 15.44 -16.81
C LEU A 321 -2.37 14.68 -17.85
N VAL A 322 -1.79 13.64 -18.43
CA VAL A 322 -2.42 12.85 -19.49
C VAL A 322 -3.09 11.63 -18.88
N ASP A 323 -4.38 11.41 -19.20
CA ASP A 323 -5.04 10.15 -18.92
C ASP A 323 -4.37 9.00 -19.71
N ARG A 324 -3.77 8.05 -18.99
CA ARG A 324 -3.03 6.91 -19.55
C ARG A 324 -3.87 5.66 -19.69
N ARG A 325 -5.12 5.66 -19.27
CA ARG A 325 -6.02 4.50 -19.46
C ARG A 325 -6.21 4.23 -20.96
N GLY A 326 -6.09 2.97 -21.35
CA GLY A 326 -6.16 2.59 -22.74
C GLY A 326 -4.87 2.79 -23.56
N ASP A 327 -3.73 3.10 -22.91
CA ASP A 327 -2.43 3.02 -23.57
C ASP A 327 -2.12 1.56 -23.95
N GLU A 328 -1.85 1.33 -25.25
CA GLU A 328 -1.63 -0.01 -25.79
C GLU A 328 -0.18 -0.51 -25.67
N THR A 329 0.72 0.28 -25.05
CA THR A 329 2.14 -0.09 -24.93
C THR A 329 2.40 -1.14 -23.85
N GLY A 330 1.45 -1.31 -22.93
CA GLY A 330 1.60 -2.15 -21.74
C GLY A 330 2.45 -1.52 -20.63
N LEU A 331 2.87 -0.26 -20.80
CA LEU A 331 3.71 0.44 -19.83
C LEU A 331 2.97 0.70 -18.51
N TYR A 332 1.65 0.87 -18.58
CA TYR A 332 0.79 1.24 -17.46
C TYR A 332 -0.09 0.11 -16.94
N ASP A 333 0.01 -1.10 -17.49
CA ASP A 333 -0.85 -2.24 -17.10
C ASP A 333 -0.79 -2.52 -15.58
N SER A 334 0.37 -2.31 -14.97
CA SER A 334 0.55 -2.53 -13.53
C SER A 334 -0.23 -1.56 -12.63
N TRP A 335 -0.71 -0.41 -13.15
CA TRP A 335 -1.60 0.50 -12.39
C TRP A 335 -3.04 -0.03 -12.38
N GLU A 336 -3.53 -0.58 -13.48
CA GLU A 336 -4.80 -1.28 -13.53
C GLU A 336 -4.81 -2.48 -12.59
N GLU A 337 -3.74 -3.27 -12.58
CA GLU A 337 -3.57 -4.39 -11.66
C GLU A 337 -3.48 -3.93 -10.19
N ASN A 338 -2.84 -2.79 -9.89
CA ASN A 338 -2.80 -2.20 -8.56
C ASN A 338 -4.20 -1.81 -8.08
N TYR A 339 -4.97 -1.11 -8.89
CA TYR A 339 -6.34 -0.72 -8.55
C TYR A 339 -7.19 -1.95 -8.24
N ARG A 340 -7.18 -2.94 -9.12
CA ARG A 340 -7.91 -4.19 -8.95
C ARG A 340 -7.50 -4.95 -7.68
N TYR A 341 -6.21 -4.97 -7.37
CA TYR A 341 -5.69 -5.56 -6.14
C TYR A 341 -6.23 -4.85 -4.89
N LEU A 342 -6.26 -3.51 -4.89
CA LEU A 342 -6.78 -2.73 -3.77
C LEU A 342 -8.27 -2.96 -3.56
N GLU A 343 -9.09 -2.93 -4.62
CA GLU A 343 -10.53 -3.19 -4.54
C GLU A 343 -10.83 -4.58 -3.98
N THR A 344 -10.18 -5.62 -4.50
CA THR A 344 -10.40 -7.00 -4.01
C THR A 344 -9.96 -7.18 -2.55
N ARG A 345 -8.90 -6.51 -2.10
CA ARG A 345 -8.50 -6.53 -0.68
C ARG A 345 -9.55 -5.89 0.22
N VAL A 346 -10.15 -4.79 -0.22
CA VAL A 346 -11.20 -4.12 0.53
C VAL A 346 -12.44 -4.99 0.62
N ASP A 347 -12.88 -5.55 -0.51
CA ASP A 347 -14.00 -6.49 -0.54
C ASP A 347 -13.81 -7.66 0.42
N ASN A 348 -12.62 -8.28 0.38
CA ASN A 348 -12.27 -9.39 1.26
C ASN A 348 -12.32 -8.97 2.74
N TYR A 349 -11.78 -7.81 3.08
CA TYR A 349 -11.80 -7.30 4.45
C TYR A 349 -13.23 -6.99 4.91
N VAL A 350 -14.02 -6.32 4.07
CA VAL A 350 -15.42 -5.96 4.40
C VAL A 350 -16.25 -7.23 4.62
N LEU A 351 -16.16 -8.21 3.72
CA LEU A 351 -16.82 -9.50 3.90
C LEU A 351 -16.43 -10.15 5.23
N HIS A 352 -15.12 -10.24 5.48
CA HIS A 352 -14.60 -10.89 6.70
C HIS A 352 -15.05 -10.18 8.00
N LYS A 353 -15.21 -8.86 8.00
CA LYS A 353 -15.60 -8.07 9.18
C LYS A 353 -17.11 -7.85 9.33
N THR A 354 -17.91 -8.24 8.35
CA THR A 354 -19.36 -8.07 8.38
C THR A 354 -20.04 -9.28 9.06
N PHE A 355 -20.75 -9.04 10.16
CA PHE A 355 -21.48 -10.03 10.95
C PHE A 355 -23.01 -9.84 10.91
N ASP A 356 -23.47 -8.67 10.46
CA ASP A 356 -24.91 -8.47 10.19
C ASP A 356 -25.28 -9.19 8.89
N LEU A 357 -26.37 -9.95 8.91
CA LEU A 357 -26.76 -10.80 7.79
C LEU A 357 -27.19 -9.99 6.57
N ASP A 358 -27.95 -8.91 6.76
CA ASP A 358 -28.45 -8.11 5.65
C ASP A 358 -27.30 -7.34 4.97
N ASP A 359 -26.37 -6.81 5.78
CA ASP A 359 -25.15 -6.18 5.29
C ASP A 359 -24.25 -7.20 4.57
N TYR A 360 -24.09 -8.41 5.12
CA TYR A 360 -23.30 -9.47 4.48
C TYR A 360 -23.87 -9.88 3.12
N ILE A 361 -25.18 -10.08 3.03
CA ILE A 361 -25.87 -10.39 1.77
C ILE A 361 -25.74 -9.23 0.76
N SER A 362 -25.80 -8.00 1.23
CA SER A 362 -25.59 -6.82 0.40
C SER A 362 -24.19 -6.84 -0.22
N HIS A 363 -23.16 -7.10 0.58
CA HIS A 363 -21.78 -7.22 0.10
C HIS A 363 -21.59 -8.38 -0.87
N LEU A 364 -22.12 -9.57 -0.58
CA LEU A 364 -22.08 -10.70 -1.51
C LEU A 364 -22.68 -10.36 -2.88
N THR A 365 -23.75 -9.54 -2.89
CA THR A 365 -24.44 -9.14 -4.10
C THR A 365 -23.65 -8.12 -4.93
N SER A 366 -22.78 -7.35 -4.30
CA SER A 366 -21.93 -6.32 -4.93
C SER A 366 -20.61 -6.84 -5.47
N LEU A 367 -20.23 -8.08 -5.14
CA LEU A 367 -18.95 -8.66 -5.60
C LEU A 367 -18.84 -8.72 -7.11
N SER A 368 -17.66 -8.46 -7.62
CA SER A 368 -17.33 -8.52 -9.05
C SER A 368 -17.28 -9.96 -9.58
N ASP A 369 -17.14 -10.10 -10.88
CA ASP A 369 -16.98 -11.41 -11.56
C ASP A 369 -15.64 -12.11 -11.20
N ASP A 370 -14.77 -11.45 -10.43
CA ASP A 370 -13.52 -12.02 -9.91
C ASP A 370 -13.76 -13.03 -8.79
N TYR A 371 -14.97 -13.11 -8.28
CA TYR A 371 -15.31 -14.01 -7.18
C TYR A 371 -16.09 -15.23 -7.61
N GLU A 372 -15.78 -16.35 -6.98
CA GLU A 372 -16.60 -17.57 -7.01
C GLU A 372 -17.24 -17.76 -5.65
N ILE A 373 -18.56 -17.96 -5.64
CA ILE A 373 -19.30 -18.20 -4.40
C ILE A 373 -19.77 -19.64 -4.39
N ILE A 374 -19.28 -20.42 -3.45
CA ILE A 374 -19.65 -21.82 -3.24
C ILE A 374 -20.69 -21.86 -2.11
N ILE A 375 -21.84 -22.46 -2.38
CA ILE A 375 -22.95 -22.53 -1.43
C ILE A 375 -23.29 -23.99 -1.16
N ALA A 376 -23.29 -24.37 0.11
CA ALA A 376 -23.82 -25.66 0.57
C ALA A 376 -25.05 -25.46 1.43
N VAL A 377 -26.17 -26.03 1.00
CA VAL A 377 -27.46 -25.90 1.69
C VAL A 377 -27.77 -27.21 2.42
N ALA A 378 -27.86 -27.17 3.74
CA ALA A 378 -28.18 -28.35 4.55
C ALA A 378 -29.60 -28.32 5.13
N ASP A 379 -30.01 -27.21 5.72
CA ASP A 379 -31.38 -27.03 6.28
C ASP A 379 -31.81 -25.57 6.16
N ILE A 380 -32.92 -25.35 5.47
CA ILE A 380 -33.50 -24.03 5.21
C ILE A 380 -34.73 -23.72 6.05
N SER A 381 -35.13 -24.61 6.94
CA SER A 381 -36.38 -24.50 7.65
C SER A 381 -36.50 -23.27 8.57
N MET A 382 -35.38 -22.60 8.82
CA MET A 382 -35.27 -21.44 9.72
C MET A 382 -34.39 -20.29 9.16
N MET A 383 -34.48 -20.05 7.85
CA MET A 383 -33.67 -18.98 7.22
C MET A 383 -34.36 -17.62 7.26
N ALA A 384 -33.55 -16.58 7.32
CA ALA A 384 -33.98 -15.20 7.12
C ALA A 384 -34.48 -14.93 5.70
N ASP A 385 -35.44 -14.03 5.56
CA ASP A 385 -36.03 -13.65 4.26
C ASP A 385 -35.04 -13.05 3.30
N SER A 386 -34.01 -12.33 3.78
CA SER A 386 -32.92 -11.74 3.01
C SER A 386 -32.09 -12.82 2.32
N LEU A 387 -31.67 -13.85 3.05
CA LEU A 387 -30.91 -14.97 2.51
C LEU A 387 -31.74 -15.78 1.48
N ILE A 388 -33.02 -16.02 1.77
CA ILE A 388 -33.93 -16.70 0.81
C ILE A 388 -34.06 -15.86 -0.47
N THR A 389 -34.16 -14.55 -0.34
CA THR A 389 -34.25 -13.63 -1.49
C THR A 389 -32.98 -13.68 -2.33
N TYR A 390 -31.80 -13.63 -1.68
CA TYR A 390 -30.52 -13.78 -2.35
C TYR A 390 -30.40 -15.11 -3.11
N LEU A 391 -30.67 -16.24 -2.45
CA LEU A 391 -30.62 -17.56 -3.07
C LEU A 391 -31.56 -17.68 -4.27
N ASN A 392 -32.79 -17.16 -4.16
CA ASN A 392 -33.76 -17.14 -5.25
C ASN A 392 -33.32 -16.27 -6.44
N ALA A 393 -32.62 -15.16 -6.20
CA ALA A 393 -32.08 -14.31 -7.29
C ALA A 393 -31.09 -15.07 -8.17
N TYR A 394 -30.35 -16.02 -7.59
CA TYR A 394 -29.46 -16.92 -8.32
C TYR A 394 -30.11 -18.25 -8.75
N GLY A 395 -31.44 -18.35 -8.68
CA GLY A 395 -32.19 -19.55 -9.10
C GLY A 395 -32.06 -20.76 -8.15
N ILE A 396 -31.47 -20.57 -6.98
CA ILE A 396 -31.34 -21.59 -5.96
C ILE A 396 -32.69 -21.69 -5.22
N GLN A 397 -33.50 -22.66 -5.62
CA GLN A 397 -34.80 -22.90 -4.99
C GLN A 397 -34.66 -23.92 -3.87
N CYS A 398 -34.69 -23.45 -2.66
CA CYS A 398 -34.69 -24.31 -1.47
C CYS A 398 -36.10 -24.92 -1.26
N VAL A 399 -36.38 -26.04 -1.90
CA VAL A 399 -37.72 -26.63 -1.95
C VAL A 399 -38.03 -27.60 -0.79
N ARG A 400 -36.99 -28.10 -0.09
CA ARG A 400 -37.16 -29.11 0.98
C ARG A 400 -36.21 -28.87 2.14
N PRO A 401 -36.65 -29.07 3.40
CA PRO A 401 -35.73 -29.26 4.49
C PRO A 401 -34.84 -30.50 4.21
N PHE A 402 -33.54 -30.42 4.44
CA PHE A 402 -32.56 -31.52 4.27
C PHE A 402 -32.21 -31.90 2.82
N ASP A 403 -32.40 -31.03 1.84
CA ASP A 403 -31.77 -31.20 0.53
C ASP A 403 -30.29 -30.80 0.63
N ASP A 404 -29.42 -31.81 0.68
CA ASP A 404 -27.97 -31.64 0.71
C ASP A 404 -27.46 -31.24 -0.69
N GLN A 405 -27.72 -29.99 -1.09
CA GLN A 405 -27.38 -29.45 -2.41
C GLN A 405 -26.21 -28.48 -2.32
N ARG A 406 -25.38 -28.52 -3.35
CA ARG A 406 -24.19 -27.69 -3.50
C ARG A 406 -24.29 -26.87 -4.79
N TYR A 407 -23.89 -25.63 -4.72
CA TYR A 407 -23.96 -24.70 -5.84
C TYR A 407 -22.66 -23.93 -5.98
N LEU A 408 -22.32 -23.58 -7.23
CA LEU A 408 -21.28 -22.64 -7.58
C LEU A 408 -21.93 -21.45 -8.31
N ILE A 409 -21.68 -20.23 -7.84
CA ILE A 409 -22.04 -18.99 -8.52
C ILE A 409 -20.75 -18.38 -9.06
N GLN A 410 -20.70 -18.11 -10.35
CA GLN A 410 -19.57 -17.48 -11.03
C GLN A 410 -20.08 -16.62 -12.19
N GLY A 411 -19.66 -15.35 -12.27
CA GLY A 411 -20.08 -14.41 -13.32
C GLY A 411 -21.60 -14.32 -13.45
N GLY A 412 -22.33 -14.28 -12.31
CA GLY A 412 -23.79 -14.26 -12.27
C GLY A 412 -24.51 -15.56 -12.66
N ASN A 413 -23.77 -16.62 -13.01
CA ASN A 413 -24.34 -17.92 -13.39
C ASN A 413 -24.24 -18.92 -12.22
N THR A 414 -25.32 -19.69 -12.03
CA THR A 414 -25.39 -20.72 -11.00
C THR A 414 -25.29 -22.11 -11.63
N THR A 415 -24.39 -22.92 -11.08
CA THR A 415 -24.21 -24.32 -11.45
C THR A 415 -24.53 -25.21 -10.24
N VAL A 416 -25.38 -26.22 -10.44
CA VAL A 416 -25.59 -27.26 -9.42
C VAL A 416 -24.40 -28.21 -9.48
N LEU A 417 -23.76 -28.45 -8.32
CA LEU A 417 -22.62 -29.35 -8.21
C LEU A 417 -23.12 -30.75 -7.87
N GLU A 418 -22.61 -31.75 -8.57
CA GLU A 418 -22.88 -33.16 -8.32
C GLU A 418 -21.58 -33.86 -7.86
N ALA A 419 -21.67 -34.69 -6.84
CA ALA A 419 -20.52 -35.43 -6.38
C ALA A 419 -20.05 -36.49 -7.39
N ASP A 420 -18.77 -36.63 -7.56
CA ASP A 420 -18.16 -37.76 -8.27
C ASP A 420 -18.24 -39.07 -7.44
N ASP A 421 -17.72 -40.16 -8.02
CA ASP A 421 -17.68 -41.49 -7.35
C ASP A 421 -16.86 -41.50 -6.04
N ASN A 422 -16.02 -40.48 -5.78
CA ASN A 422 -15.22 -40.29 -4.59
C ASN A 422 -15.84 -39.32 -3.59
N GLY A 423 -17.01 -38.76 -3.91
CA GLY A 423 -17.70 -37.76 -3.09
C GLY A 423 -17.16 -36.35 -3.20
N LEU A 424 -16.42 -36.01 -4.27
CA LEU A 424 -15.91 -34.66 -4.56
C LEU A 424 -16.94 -33.90 -5.40
N TYR A 425 -17.41 -32.77 -4.92
CA TYR A 425 -18.34 -31.87 -5.63
C TYR A 425 -17.61 -30.82 -6.47
N TYR A 426 -16.52 -30.29 -5.92
CA TYR A 426 -15.77 -29.20 -6.57
C TYR A 426 -14.33 -29.24 -6.04
N ASP A 427 -13.38 -28.94 -6.92
CA ASP A 427 -12.01 -28.68 -6.52
C ASP A 427 -11.38 -27.57 -7.38
N LYS A 428 -10.44 -26.87 -6.80
CA LYS A 428 -9.68 -25.82 -7.43
C LYS A 428 -8.25 -25.80 -6.95
N VAL A 429 -7.33 -25.78 -7.89
CA VAL A 429 -5.90 -25.60 -7.65
C VAL A 429 -5.51 -24.23 -8.21
N ALA A 430 -4.94 -23.38 -7.35
CA ALA A 430 -4.43 -22.07 -7.73
C ALA A 430 -3.08 -21.84 -7.09
N GLY A 431 -2.02 -21.80 -7.89
CA GLY A 431 -0.65 -21.75 -7.39
C GLY A 431 -0.32 -22.95 -6.49
N ASN A 432 -0.03 -22.68 -5.22
CA ASN A 432 0.24 -23.70 -4.20
C ASN A 432 -0.98 -24.04 -3.32
N HIS A 433 -2.13 -23.39 -3.60
CA HIS A 433 -3.34 -23.52 -2.79
C HIS A 433 -4.32 -24.52 -3.41
N TYR A 434 -5.03 -25.24 -2.55
CA TYR A 434 -6.02 -26.25 -2.94
C TYR A 434 -7.32 -26.08 -2.15
N LEU A 435 -8.41 -25.78 -2.84
CA LEU A 435 -9.76 -25.75 -2.30
C LEU A 435 -10.52 -26.98 -2.77
N ALA A 436 -11.19 -27.68 -1.87
CA ALA A 436 -12.03 -28.84 -2.20
C ALA A 436 -13.34 -28.84 -1.42
N LEU A 437 -14.45 -29.04 -2.11
CA LEU A 437 -15.76 -29.30 -1.52
C LEU A 437 -16.11 -30.77 -1.69
N THR A 438 -16.30 -31.47 -0.59
CA THR A 438 -16.60 -32.92 -0.56
C THR A 438 -17.91 -33.23 0.14
N THR A 439 -18.29 -34.48 0.18
CA THR A 439 -19.42 -34.95 1.02
C THR A 439 -19.16 -34.79 2.52
N GLU A 440 -17.90 -34.70 2.92
CA GLU A 440 -17.50 -34.63 4.34
C GLU A 440 -17.25 -33.19 4.81
N GLY A 441 -16.97 -32.26 3.90
CA GLY A 441 -16.69 -30.87 4.25
C GLY A 441 -16.09 -30.06 3.11
N CYS A 442 -15.78 -28.81 3.43
CA CYS A 442 -14.99 -27.91 2.58
C CYS A 442 -13.60 -27.75 3.17
N TYR A 443 -12.58 -27.91 2.37
CA TYR A 443 -11.18 -27.90 2.81
C TYR A 443 -10.38 -26.90 1.98
N TYR A 444 -9.59 -26.06 2.66
CA TYR A 444 -8.63 -25.18 2.02
C TYR A 444 -7.24 -25.48 2.60
N ASP A 445 -6.30 -25.89 1.74
CA ASP A 445 -4.95 -26.32 2.12
C ASP A 445 -4.90 -27.40 3.24
N GLY A 446 -5.96 -28.23 3.27
CA GLY A 446 -6.11 -29.28 4.27
C GLY A 446 -6.77 -28.83 5.58
N CYS A 447 -7.04 -27.55 5.75
CA CYS A 447 -7.84 -27.03 6.86
C CYS A 447 -9.34 -27.19 6.53
N ASN A 448 -10.14 -27.68 7.50
CA ASN A 448 -11.58 -27.81 7.33
C ASN A 448 -12.22 -26.44 7.58
N LEU A 449 -12.81 -25.85 6.54
CA LEU A 449 -13.56 -24.58 6.61
C LEU A 449 -15.00 -24.76 7.07
N MET A 450 -15.50 -25.98 7.19
CA MET A 450 -16.91 -26.26 7.41
C MET A 450 -17.14 -27.03 8.71
N GLU A 451 -17.48 -26.33 9.78
CA GLU A 451 -17.89 -26.97 11.06
C GLU A 451 -19.38 -27.28 11.14
N CYS A 452 -20.24 -26.66 10.30
CA CYS A 452 -21.71 -26.70 10.38
C CYS A 452 -22.37 -27.43 9.22
N ILE A 453 -21.95 -28.66 8.87
CA ILE A 453 -22.45 -29.39 7.70
C ILE A 453 -23.96 -29.70 7.74
N HIS A 454 -24.58 -29.73 8.91
CA HIS A 454 -25.92 -30.31 9.09
C HIS A 454 -27.03 -29.29 9.38
N GLN A 455 -26.72 -27.99 9.43
CA GLN A 455 -27.70 -26.94 9.73
C GLN A 455 -27.37 -25.65 8.98
N GLY A 456 -28.37 -25.06 8.35
CA GLY A 456 -28.25 -23.75 7.69
C GLY A 456 -27.65 -23.78 6.29
N VAL A 457 -27.03 -22.68 5.94
CA VAL A 457 -26.34 -22.46 4.67
C VAL A 457 -24.89 -22.12 4.93
N PHE A 458 -24.01 -22.84 4.28
CA PHE A 458 -22.60 -22.58 4.30
C PHE A 458 -22.18 -21.87 2.99
N ILE A 459 -21.42 -20.80 3.09
CA ILE A 459 -20.94 -20.02 1.97
C ILE A 459 -19.42 -19.90 2.08
N VAL A 460 -18.73 -20.21 0.99
CA VAL A 460 -17.31 -19.91 0.79
C VAL A 460 -17.19 -18.93 -0.37
N VAL A 461 -16.53 -17.83 -0.15
CA VAL A 461 -16.19 -16.84 -1.17
C VAL A 461 -14.74 -17.00 -1.55
N TYR A 462 -14.48 -17.32 -2.81
CA TYR A 462 -13.13 -17.49 -3.35
C TYR A 462 -12.78 -16.33 -4.27
N ASP A 463 -11.71 -15.62 -3.94
CA ASP A 463 -11.13 -14.56 -4.74
C ASP A 463 -10.20 -15.15 -5.81
N ASN A 464 -10.62 -15.09 -7.07
CA ASN A 464 -9.85 -15.61 -8.21
C ASN A 464 -8.63 -14.75 -8.53
N TYR A 465 -8.69 -13.46 -8.23
CA TYR A 465 -7.59 -12.54 -8.49
C TYR A 465 -6.42 -12.79 -7.54
N ASN A 466 -6.68 -12.83 -6.24
CA ASN A 466 -5.66 -13.11 -5.22
C ASN A 466 -5.43 -14.62 -5.00
N GLN A 467 -6.24 -15.49 -5.63
CA GLN A 467 -6.15 -16.95 -5.53
C GLN A 467 -6.27 -17.48 -4.10
N MET A 468 -7.21 -16.93 -3.33
CA MET A 468 -7.40 -17.29 -1.92
C MET A 468 -8.88 -17.35 -1.53
N VAL A 469 -9.18 -17.99 -0.40
CA VAL A 469 -10.50 -17.86 0.23
C VAL A 469 -10.59 -16.47 0.84
N ALA A 470 -11.55 -15.67 0.34
CA ALA A 470 -11.82 -14.33 0.82
C ALA A 470 -12.59 -14.35 2.14
N ASP A 471 -13.58 -15.24 2.23
CA ASP A 471 -14.36 -15.44 3.46
C ASP A 471 -15.04 -16.80 3.46
N ASN A 472 -15.41 -17.27 4.66
CA ASN A 472 -16.22 -18.45 4.82
C ASN A 472 -17.19 -18.27 6.00
N VAL A 473 -18.46 -18.56 5.79
CA VAL A 473 -19.49 -18.35 6.81
C VAL A 473 -20.48 -19.50 6.86
N CYS A 474 -21.01 -19.75 8.04
CA CYS A 474 -22.18 -20.58 8.25
C CYS A 474 -23.33 -19.70 8.71
N ILE A 475 -24.42 -19.67 7.96
CA ILE A 475 -25.61 -18.90 8.28
C ILE A 475 -26.66 -19.84 8.82
N TYR A 476 -27.03 -19.60 10.08
CA TYR A 476 -28.08 -20.35 10.75
C TYR A 476 -29.12 -19.40 11.35
N TYR A 477 -30.34 -19.48 10.87
CA TYR A 477 -31.43 -18.55 11.23
C TYR A 477 -31.12 -17.12 10.74
N GLU A 478 -30.86 -16.19 11.65
CA GLU A 478 -30.44 -14.80 11.36
C GLU A 478 -28.99 -14.53 11.78
N GLU A 479 -28.24 -15.56 12.24
CA GLU A 479 -26.90 -15.41 12.76
C GLU A 479 -25.87 -15.82 11.71
N VAL A 480 -24.84 -15.00 11.56
CA VAL A 480 -23.66 -15.24 10.72
C VAL A 480 -22.52 -15.71 11.62
N TRP A 481 -22.09 -16.95 11.43
CA TRP A 481 -20.98 -17.56 12.15
C TRP A 481 -19.77 -17.61 11.22
N LYS A 482 -18.67 -16.96 11.62
CA LYS A 482 -17.39 -17.05 10.93
C LYS A 482 -16.50 -18.02 11.67
N ILE A 483 -15.73 -18.78 10.91
CA ILE A 483 -14.70 -19.63 11.49
C ILE A 483 -13.47 -18.72 11.58
N ASP A 484 -13.07 -18.40 12.81
CA ASP A 484 -11.82 -17.68 13.05
C ASP A 484 -10.64 -18.56 12.62
N ASP A 485 -9.65 -17.96 11.94
CA ASP A 485 -8.39 -18.58 11.50
C ASP A 485 -7.52 -19.09 12.67
#